data_63b51b9a081baf303f4631ac3be07ceb
#
_entry.id   63b51b9a081baf303f4631ac3be07ceb
#
_cell.length_a   1.000
_cell.length_b   1.000
_cell.length_c   1.000
_cell.angle_alpha   90.00
_cell.angle_beta   90.00
_cell.angle_gamma   90.00
#
_symmetry.space_group_name_H-M   'P 1'
#
loop_
_entity.id
_entity.type
_entity.pdbx_description
1 polymer ?
#
loop_
_entity_poly.entity_id
_entity_poly.type
_entity_poly.pdbx_seq_one_letter_code
_entity_poly.pdbx_strand_id
1 'polypeptide(L)'
;MTDLFSCSHAAALDAADPLSELRSEFLIPRHGDVDQAYFVGNSLGLQPRGARAFVEEVLDKWATQAVEGHFTEPAQWMTYHELVREPLAHVVGAQPSEVVAMNTLTTNLHLMMVSFYRPTADRPAILIEAGAFPSDRHAVESQIGFHGFNPATDLIEVEADEPGGTISMGAIERAIATH
;
A
#
# COMPACT_ATOMS: atom_id res chain seq x y z
N MET A 1 40.77 7.82 -1.41
CA MET A 1 39.33 7.99 -1.72
C MET A 1 38.72 6.61 -1.70
N THR A 2 37.78 6.35 -0.77
CA THR A 2 37.05 5.07 -0.71
C THR A 2 36.17 4.98 -1.97
N ASP A 3 36.37 3.93 -2.76
CA ASP A 3 35.51 3.68 -3.92
C ASP A 3 34.11 3.27 -3.44
N LEU A 4 33.19 4.20 -3.40
CA LEU A 4 31.82 4.02 -2.92
C LEU A 4 31.02 2.97 -3.69
N PHE A 5 31.48 2.58 -4.88
CA PHE A 5 30.84 1.61 -5.75
C PHE A 5 31.56 0.24 -5.76
N SER A 6 32.50 0.03 -4.84
CA SER A 6 33.21 -1.25 -4.76
C SER A 6 32.40 -2.30 -3.96
N CYS A 7 32.52 -3.57 -4.35
CA CYS A 7 31.93 -4.69 -3.59
C CYS A 7 32.41 -4.75 -2.13
N SER A 8 33.65 -4.34 -1.88
CA SER A 8 34.20 -4.29 -0.52
C SER A 8 33.54 -3.22 0.34
N HIS A 9 33.18 -2.08 -0.25
CA HIS A 9 32.46 -1.04 0.47
C HIS A 9 31.02 -1.49 0.76
N ALA A 10 30.33 -2.09 -0.20
CA ALA A 10 28.99 -2.65 -0.01
C ALA A 10 28.98 -3.71 1.10
N ALA A 11 29.93 -4.65 1.06
CA ALA A 11 30.05 -5.68 2.10
C ALA A 11 30.34 -5.10 3.51
N ALA A 12 31.08 -3.99 3.59
CA ALA A 12 31.31 -3.32 4.86
C ALA A 12 30.05 -2.62 5.39
N LEU A 13 29.21 -2.07 4.51
CA LEU A 13 27.91 -1.51 4.87
C LEU A 13 26.95 -2.61 5.35
N ASP A 14 26.87 -3.72 4.63
CA ASP A 14 26.03 -4.87 5.02
C ASP A 14 26.44 -5.42 6.40
N ALA A 15 27.76 -5.52 6.66
CA ALA A 15 28.26 -6.00 7.95
C ALA A 15 28.00 -5.03 9.11
N ALA A 16 27.83 -3.74 8.82
CA ALA A 16 27.52 -2.71 9.81
C ALA A 16 26.02 -2.46 9.99
N ASP A 17 25.18 -3.05 9.16
CA ASP A 17 23.73 -2.86 9.21
C ASP A 17 23.14 -3.62 10.41
N PRO A 18 22.52 -2.93 11.39
CA PRO A 18 21.87 -3.57 12.53
C PRO A 18 20.66 -4.42 12.15
N LEU A 19 20.14 -4.28 10.94
CA LEU A 19 19.00 -5.04 10.41
C LEU A 19 19.43 -6.22 9.52
N SER A 20 20.72 -6.44 9.33
CA SER A 20 21.27 -7.47 8.44
C SER A 20 20.72 -8.89 8.71
N GLU A 21 20.48 -9.24 9.98
CA GLU A 21 19.91 -10.53 10.38
C GLU A 21 18.49 -10.74 9.86
N LEU A 22 17.70 -9.67 9.71
CA LEU A 22 16.31 -9.75 9.23
C LEU A 22 16.23 -10.25 7.78
N ARG A 23 17.29 -10.13 6.99
CA ARG A 23 17.36 -10.70 5.64
C ARG A 23 17.05 -12.19 5.65
N SER A 24 17.48 -12.91 6.67
CA SER A 24 17.26 -14.36 6.80
C SER A 24 15.80 -14.75 7.03
N GLU A 25 14.96 -13.82 7.47
CA GLU A 25 13.54 -14.03 7.71
C GLU A 25 12.71 -14.08 6.41
N PHE A 26 13.33 -13.78 5.27
CA PHE A 26 12.65 -13.75 3.98
C PHE A 26 13.17 -14.81 3.01
N LEU A 27 12.28 -15.25 2.10
CA LEU A 27 12.63 -16.12 0.97
C LEU A 27 13.07 -15.24 -0.20
N ILE A 28 14.36 -15.30 -0.52
CA ILE A 28 14.93 -14.51 -1.62
C ILE A 28 14.89 -15.36 -2.89
N PRO A 29 14.30 -14.88 -4.00
CA PRO A 29 14.35 -15.59 -5.27
C PRO A 29 15.80 -15.81 -5.72
N ARG A 30 16.04 -16.92 -6.40
CA ARG A 30 17.38 -17.29 -6.90
C ARG A 30 17.38 -17.43 -8.42
N HIS A 31 18.50 -17.09 -9.01
CA HIS A 31 18.80 -17.42 -10.40
C HIS A 31 20.00 -18.37 -10.42
N GLY A 32 19.76 -19.65 -10.70
CA GLY A 32 20.76 -20.71 -10.46
C GLY A 32 21.11 -20.78 -8.98
N ASP A 33 22.41 -20.66 -8.68
CA ASP A 33 22.93 -20.72 -7.31
C ASP A 33 23.15 -19.34 -6.64
N VAL A 34 22.68 -18.27 -7.28
CA VAL A 34 22.88 -16.90 -6.79
C VAL A 34 21.55 -16.27 -6.37
N ASP A 35 21.52 -15.67 -5.20
CA ASP A 35 20.39 -14.86 -4.74
C ASP A 35 20.21 -13.64 -5.63
N GLN A 36 18.96 -13.33 -5.98
CA GLN A 36 18.66 -12.12 -6.74
C GLN A 36 18.82 -10.86 -5.89
N ALA A 37 19.32 -9.80 -6.49
CA ALA A 37 19.24 -8.45 -5.94
C ALA A 37 17.79 -7.95 -6.16
N TYR A 38 16.93 -8.16 -5.15
CA TYR A 38 15.50 -7.87 -5.25
C TYR A 38 15.19 -6.47 -4.73
N PHE A 39 14.81 -5.55 -5.62
CA PHE A 39 14.49 -4.15 -5.33
C PHE A 39 13.07 -3.74 -5.72
N VAL A 40 12.15 -4.69 -5.89
CA VAL A 40 10.76 -4.43 -6.27
C VAL A 40 9.76 -4.64 -5.11
N GLY A 41 10.22 -4.47 -3.88
CA GLY A 41 9.38 -4.57 -2.68
C GLY A 41 8.24 -3.57 -2.60
N ASN A 42 8.32 -2.46 -3.34
CA ASN A 42 7.24 -1.49 -3.53
C ASN A 42 6.03 -2.08 -4.28
N SER A 43 6.26 -3.07 -5.15
CA SER A 43 5.20 -3.77 -5.90
C SER A 43 4.75 -5.03 -5.16
N LEU A 44 5.70 -5.90 -4.84
CA LEU A 44 5.46 -7.13 -4.06
C LEU A 44 6.66 -7.38 -3.17
N GLY A 45 6.46 -7.36 -1.86
CA GLY A 45 7.50 -7.71 -0.89
C GLY A 45 7.95 -9.17 -0.99
N LEU A 46 9.15 -9.45 -0.50
CA LEU A 46 9.62 -10.83 -0.36
C LEU A 46 8.72 -11.59 0.62
N GLN A 47 8.50 -12.87 0.35
CA GLN A 47 7.70 -13.73 1.23
C GLN A 47 8.43 -13.97 2.56
N PRO A 48 7.84 -13.61 3.72
CA PRO A 48 8.36 -14.02 5.02
C PRO A 48 8.34 -15.55 5.16
N ARG A 49 9.37 -16.12 5.78
CA ARG A 49 9.45 -17.59 6.00
C ARG A 49 8.29 -18.11 6.84
N GLY A 50 7.82 -17.31 7.81
CA GLY A 50 6.68 -17.66 8.66
C GLY A 50 5.31 -17.60 7.98
N ALA A 51 5.19 -16.99 6.79
CA ALA A 51 3.88 -16.75 6.16
C ALA A 51 3.05 -18.04 5.96
N ARG A 52 3.70 -19.15 5.57
CA ARG A 52 3.03 -20.44 5.39
C ARG A 52 2.43 -20.95 6.69
N ALA A 53 3.17 -20.89 7.80
CA ALA A 53 2.71 -21.38 9.09
C ALA A 53 1.46 -20.62 9.57
N PHE A 54 1.42 -19.30 9.40
CA PHE A 54 0.24 -18.51 9.73
C PHE A 54 -0.99 -18.90 8.89
N VAL A 55 -0.81 -19.20 7.60
CA VAL A 55 -1.92 -19.66 6.75
C VAL A 55 -2.39 -21.04 7.19
N GLU A 56 -1.47 -21.95 7.47
CA GLU A 56 -1.78 -23.32 7.95
C GLU A 56 -2.52 -23.27 9.29
N GLU A 57 -2.13 -22.40 10.22
CA GLU A 57 -2.83 -22.20 11.50
C GLU A 57 -4.30 -21.79 11.30
N VAL A 58 -4.59 -20.90 10.36
CA VAL A 58 -5.97 -20.50 10.05
C VAL A 58 -6.76 -21.65 9.44
N LEU A 59 -6.14 -22.44 8.56
CA LEU A 59 -6.78 -23.63 7.95
C LEU A 59 -7.07 -24.71 8.99
N ASP A 60 -6.15 -24.97 9.90
CA ASP A 60 -6.31 -25.93 11.01
C ASP A 60 -7.41 -25.48 11.96
N LYS A 61 -7.46 -24.21 12.29
CA LYS A 61 -8.54 -23.63 13.10
C LYS A 61 -9.89 -23.81 12.42
N TRP A 62 -9.97 -23.57 11.12
CA TRP A 62 -11.19 -23.81 10.35
C TRP A 62 -11.59 -25.30 10.39
N ALA A 63 -10.66 -26.20 10.13
CA ALA A 63 -10.94 -27.64 10.12
C ALA A 63 -11.43 -28.19 11.48
N THR A 64 -10.94 -27.61 12.58
CA THR A 64 -11.22 -28.12 13.94
C THR A 64 -12.34 -27.39 14.66
N GLN A 65 -12.59 -26.13 14.34
CA GLN A 65 -13.52 -25.28 15.07
C GLN A 65 -14.69 -24.76 14.22
N ALA A 66 -14.58 -24.78 12.88
CA ALA A 66 -15.62 -24.30 11.97
C ALA A 66 -16.11 -22.88 12.39
N VAL A 67 -17.41 -22.70 12.61
CA VAL A 67 -18.01 -21.41 13.00
C VAL A 67 -17.50 -20.87 14.34
N GLU A 68 -17.10 -21.74 15.26
CA GLU A 68 -16.57 -21.32 16.56
C GLU A 68 -15.23 -20.56 16.43
N GLY A 69 -14.49 -20.75 15.34
CA GLY A 69 -13.28 -20.00 15.04
C GLY A 69 -13.47 -18.49 14.99
N HIS A 70 -14.69 -18.01 14.77
CA HIS A 70 -14.99 -16.58 14.84
C HIS A 70 -14.82 -15.98 16.25
N PHE A 71 -14.98 -16.79 17.29
CA PHE A 71 -15.10 -16.30 18.67
C PHE A 71 -14.03 -16.87 19.61
N THR A 72 -13.30 -17.91 19.20
CA THR A 72 -12.33 -18.58 20.06
C THR A 72 -10.92 -18.01 19.93
N GLU A 73 -10.25 -17.89 21.07
CA GLU A 73 -8.81 -17.57 21.14
C GLU A 73 -7.94 -18.78 20.76
N PRO A 74 -6.69 -18.57 20.34
CA PRO A 74 -6.12 -17.28 19.94
C PRO A 74 -6.64 -16.82 18.57
N ALA A 75 -6.44 -15.54 18.26
CA ALA A 75 -6.72 -14.98 16.92
C ALA A 75 -8.17 -15.21 16.44
N GLN A 76 -9.13 -14.69 17.19
CA GLN A 76 -10.55 -14.68 16.80
C GLN A 76 -10.76 -14.03 15.43
N TRP A 77 -11.50 -14.67 14.53
CA TRP A 77 -11.69 -14.12 13.19
C TRP A 77 -12.55 -12.85 13.16
N MET A 78 -13.47 -12.68 14.10
CA MET A 78 -14.29 -11.45 14.19
C MET A 78 -13.44 -10.20 14.41
N THR A 79 -12.37 -10.31 15.17
CA THR A 79 -11.48 -9.21 15.53
C THR A 79 -10.07 -9.36 14.93
N TYR A 80 -9.91 -10.24 13.95
CA TYR A 80 -8.59 -10.58 13.38
C TYR A 80 -7.81 -9.35 12.89
N HIS A 81 -8.50 -8.39 12.30
CA HIS A 81 -7.92 -7.13 11.83
C HIS A 81 -7.34 -6.27 12.97
N GLU A 82 -7.75 -6.49 14.20
CA GLU A 82 -7.24 -5.73 15.36
C GLU A 82 -5.83 -6.17 15.76
N LEU A 83 -5.44 -7.41 15.45
CA LEU A 83 -4.10 -7.93 15.76
C LEU A 83 -2.98 -7.11 15.13
N VAL A 84 -3.25 -6.49 13.98
CA VAL A 84 -2.27 -5.69 13.23
C VAL A 84 -2.44 -4.20 13.40
N ARG A 85 -3.45 -3.74 14.15
CA ARG A 85 -3.78 -2.31 14.29
C ARG A 85 -2.62 -1.50 14.90
N GLU A 86 -2.11 -1.92 16.05
CA GLU A 86 -1.01 -1.21 16.72
C GLU A 86 0.30 -1.24 15.92
N PRO A 87 0.76 -2.40 15.39
CA PRO A 87 1.95 -2.41 14.54
C PRO A 87 1.81 -1.54 13.29
N LEU A 88 0.65 -1.58 12.62
CA LEU A 88 0.39 -0.72 11.45
C LEU A 88 0.39 0.76 11.83
N ALA A 89 -0.25 1.14 12.92
CA ALA A 89 -0.27 2.52 13.40
C ALA A 89 1.16 3.03 13.66
N HIS A 90 2.01 2.21 14.25
CA HIS A 90 3.41 2.54 14.47
C HIS A 90 4.16 2.77 13.14
N VAL A 91 3.98 1.88 12.15
CA VAL A 91 4.64 1.98 10.83
C VAL A 91 4.20 3.23 10.06
N VAL A 92 2.92 3.58 10.10
CA VAL A 92 2.40 4.74 9.34
C VAL A 92 2.43 6.05 10.14
N GLY A 93 2.86 6.03 11.40
CA GLY A 93 2.93 7.22 12.25
C GLY A 93 1.57 7.77 12.70
N ALA A 94 0.57 6.89 12.87
CA ALA A 94 -0.79 7.25 13.27
C ALA A 94 -1.15 6.73 14.67
N GLN A 95 -2.31 7.12 15.20
CA GLN A 95 -2.87 6.52 16.40
C GLN A 95 -3.57 5.18 16.04
N PRO A 96 -3.61 4.18 16.93
CA PRO A 96 -4.31 2.92 16.65
C PRO A 96 -5.78 3.10 16.28
N SER A 97 -6.45 4.13 16.80
CA SER A 97 -7.85 4.45 16.46
C SER A 97 -8.05 5.00 15.04
N GLU A 98 -6.98 5.40 14.37
CA GLU A 98 -6.99 5.95 13.00
C GLU A 98 -6.65 4.92 11.93
N VAL A 99 -6.33 3.68 12.33
CA VAL A 99 -5.84 2.64 11.43
C VAL A 99 -6.73 1.40 11.46
N VAL A 100 -7.00 0.86 10.29
CA VAL A 100 -7.68 -0.42 10.13
C VAL A 100 -7.09 -1.20 8.96
N ALA A 101 -6.81 -2.48 9.15
CA ALA A 101 -6.47 -3.38 8.07
C ALA A 101 -7.75 -3.80 7.33
N MET A 102 -7.81 -3.52 6.04
CA MET A 102 -8.98 -3.79 5.21
C MET A 102 -8.59 -4.61 3.97
N ASN A 103 -9.27 -4.35 2.87
CA ASN A 103 -9.11 -5.00 1.58
C ASN A 103 -7.85 -4.52 0.82
N THR A 104 -7.80 -4.76 -0.48
CA THR A 104 -6.77 -4.20 -1.36
C THR A 104 -6.94 -2.68 -1.54
N LEU A 105 -5.88 -2.01 -1.98
CA LEU A 105 -5.89 -0.56 -2.23
C LEU A 105 -7.07 -0.12 -3.09
N THR A 106 -7.26 -0.74 -4.26
CA THR A 106 -8.33 -0.38 -5.20
C THR A 106 -9.73 -0.57 -4.58
N THR A 107 -9.96 -1.67 -3.87
CA THR A 107 -11.23 -1.90 -3.16
C THR A 107 -11.47 -0.83 -2.10
N ASN A 108 -10.44 -0.51 -1.30
CA ASN A 108 -10.54 0.52 -0.27
C ASN A 108 -10.80 1.90 -0.86
N LEU A 109 -10.15 2.25 -1.98
CA LEU A 109 -10.39 3.50 -2.70
C LEU A 109 -11.86 3.62 -3.13
N HIS A 110 -12.43 2.56 -3.71
CA HIS A 110 -13.86 2.54 -4.06
C HIS A 110 -14.76 2.70 -2.83
N LEU A 111 -14.49 1.99 -1.73
CA LEU A 111 -15.26 2.10 -0.49
C LEU A 111 -15.21 3.52 0.08
N MET A 112 -14.05 4.16 0.05
CA MET A 112 -13.87 5.54 0.49
C MET A 112 -14.64 6.52 -0.42
N MET A 113 -14.57 6.36 -1.74
CA MET A 113 -15.32 7.20 -2.68
C MET A 113 -16.83 7.02 -2.50
N VAL A 114 -17.34 5.80 -2.39
CA VAL A 114 -18.76 5.54 -2.10
C VAL A 114 -19.20 6.18 -0.79
N SER A 115 -18.31 6.26 0.19
CA SER A 115 -18.60 6.86 1.50
C SER A 115 -18.54 8.37 1.50
N PHE A 116 -17.57 8.99 0.82
CA PHE A 116 -17.23 10.40 0.98
C PHE A 116 -17.41 11.24 -0.28
N TYR A 117 -17.29 10.70 -1.46
CA TYR A 117 -17.51 11.43 -2.69
C TYR A 117 -19.02 11.67 -2.91
N ARG A 118 -19.43 12.92 -2.75
CA ARG A 118 -20.81 13.40 -2.89
C ARG A 118 -20.85 14.53 -3.91
N PRO A 119 -20.71 14.21 -5.22
CA PRO A 119 -20.63 15.24 -6.25
C PRO A 119 -21.95 15.99 -6.41
N THR A 120 -21.83 17.26 -6.76
CA THR A 120 -22.93 18.13 -7.18
C THR A 120 -22.57 18.77 -8.51
N ALA A 121 -23.55 19.42 -9.17
CA ALA A 121 -23.27 20.14 -10.43
C ALA A 121 -22.15 21.20 -10.29
N ASP A 122 -22.01 21.79 -9.10
CA ASP A 122 -21.00 22.82 -8.82
C ASP A 122 -19.67 22.25 -8.30
N ARG A 123 -19.63 20.97 -7.92
CA ARG A 123 -18.46 20.29 -7.33
C ARG A 123 -18.37 18.84 -7.78
N PRO A 124 -18.23 18.56 -9.07
CA PRO A 124 -18.13 17.19 -9.58
C PRO A 124 -16.70 16.64 -9.58
N ALA A 125 -15.69 17.52 -9.61
CA ALA A 125 -14.32 17.17 -9.92
C ALA A 125 -13.62 16.37 -8.81
N ILE A 126 -12.78 15.44 -9.23
CA ILE A 126 -11.77 14.77 -8.39
C ILE A 126 -10.39 15.17 -8.90
N LEU A 127 -9.51 15.56 -7.97
CA LEU A 127 -8.13 15.94 -8.24
C LEU A 127 -7.20 14.78 -7.88
N ILE A 128 -6.34 14.39 -8.81
CA ILE A 128 -5.29 13.36 -8.59
C ILE A 128 -3.96 13.83 -9.18
N GLU A 129 -2.85 13.16 -8.83
CA GLU A 129 -1.58 13.38 -9.50
C GLU A 129 -1.62 12.87 -10.95
N ALA A 130 -0.97 13.60 -11.85
CA ALA A 130 -0.75 13.14 -13.21
C ALA A 130 0.16 11.91 -13.21
N GLY A 131 -0.19 10.90 -14.01
CA GLY A 131 0.53 9.64 -14.05
C GLY A 131 0.26 8.73 -12.83
N ALA A 132 -0.85 8.94 -12.10
CA ALA A 132 -1.33 8.05 -11.05
C ALA A 132 -1.36 6.59 -11.53
N PHE A 133 -1.24 5.65 -10.59
CA PHE A 133 -1.27 4.24 -10.95
C PHE A 133 -2.58 3.91 -11.69
N PRO A 134 -2.53 3.12 -12.79
CA PRO A 134 -3.68 2.93 -13.67
C PRO A 134 -4.97 2.48 -12.96
N SER A 135 -4.88 1.63 -11.93
CA SER A 135 -6.06 1.19 -11.17
C SER A 135 -6.74 2.34 -10.42
N ASP A 136 -5.95 3.31 -9.91
CA ASP A 136 -6.48 4.43 -9.14
C ASP A 136 -7.17 5.42 -10.08
N ARG A 137 -6.53 5.72 -11.21
CA ARG A 137 -7.13 6.54 -12.26
C ARG A 137 -8.46 5.95 -12.76
N HIS A 138 -8.48 4.67 -13.08
CA HIS A 138 -9.71 4.00 -13.53
C HIS A 138 -10.80 3.93 -12.44
N ALA A 139 -10.41 3.74 -11.18
CA ALA A 139 -11.35 3.78 -10.07
C ALA A 139 -12.02 5.15 -9.96
N VAL A 140 -11.24 6.24 -10.05
CA VAL A 140 -11.76 7.61 -10.03
C VAL A 140 -12.66 7.90 -11.22
N GLU A 141 -12.22 7.57 -12.44
CA GLU A 141 -13.03 7.72 -13.66
C GLU A 141 -14.39 7.01 -13.54
N SER A 142 -14.37 5.77 -13.03
CA SER A 142 -15.59 4.98 -12.87
C SER A 142 -16.55 5.59 -11.87
N GLN A 143 -16.05 6.20 -10.79
CA GLN A 143 -16.89 6.85 -9.78
C GLN A 143 -17.50 8.16 -10.29
N ILE A 144 -16.74 8.97 -11.02
CA ILE A 144 -17.27 10.17 -11.69
C ILE A 144 -18.40 9.77 -12.62
N GLY A 145 -18.17 8.77 -13.49
CA GLY A 145 -19.18 8.27 -14.43
C GLY A 145 -20.39 7.65 -13.74
N PHE A 146 -20.21 6.91 -12.63
CA PHE A 146 -21.29 6.32 -11.85
C PHE A 146 -22.27 7.38 -11.31
N HIS A 147 -21.78 8.55 -10.94
CA HIS A 147 -22.58 9.69 -10.51
C HIS A 147 -23.17 10.52 -11.66
N GLY A 148 -22.95 10.13 -12.92
CA GLY A 148 -23.51 10.79 -14.09
C GLY A 148 -22.70 12.02 -14.57
N PHE A 149 -21.49 12.20 -14.07
CA PHE A 149 -20.56 13.24 -14.49
C PHE A 149 -19.61 12.74 -15.57
N ASN A 150 -18.85 13.65 -16.20
CA ASN A 150 -17.96 13.32 -17.31
C ASN A 150 -16.49 13.21 -16.85
N PRO A 151 -15.89 12.02 -16.83
CA PRO A 151 -14.49 11.87 -16.42
C PRO A 151 -13.50 12.69 -17.26
N ALA A 152 -13.85 13.00 -18.54
CA ALA A 152 -12.96 13.79 -19.39
C ALA A 152 -12.84 15.27 -18.99
N THR A 153 -13.76 15.77 -18.17
CA THR A 153 -13.76 17.16 -17.68
C THR A 153 -13.62 17.25 -16.16
N ASP A 154 -14.05 16.21 -15.46
CA ASP A 154 -14.21 16.24 -14.01
C ASP A 154 -13.11 15.42 -13.28
N LEU A 155 -12.25 14.70 -14.02
CA LEU A 155 -10.99 14.18 -13.52
C LEU A 155 -9.86 15.19 -13.81
N ILE A 156 -9.33 15.81 -12.77
CA ILE A 156 -8.27 16.82 -12.88
C ILE A 156 -6.95 16.17 -12.48
N GLU A 157 -6.03 16.07 -13.45
CA GLU A 157 -4.69 15.56 -13.21
C GLU A 157 -3.71 16.75 -12.98
N VAL A 158 -3.04 16.75 -11.85
CA VAL A 158 -2.07 17.78 -11.47
C VAL A 158 -0.68 17.32 -11.85
N GLU A 159 -0.06 18.06 -12.76
CA GLU A 159 1.31 17.81 -13.21
C GLU A 159 2.35 18.27 -12.17
N ALA A 160 3.50 17.60 -12.15
CA ALA A 160 4.67 18.10 -11.44
C ALA A 160 5.17 19.40 -12.10
N ASP A 161 5.73 20.31 -11.31
CA ASP A 161 6.24 21.59 -11.82
C ASP A 161 7.40 21.39 -12.82
N GLU A 162 8.15 20.29 -12.68
CA GLU A 162 9.21 19.87 -13.60
C GLU A 162 9.12 18.39 -13.91
N PRO A 163 9.52 17.91 -15.09
CA PRO A 163 9.51 16.51 -15.45
C PRO A 163 10.28 15.64 -14.44
N GLY A 164 9.61 14.63 -13.88
CA GLY A 164 10.18 13.74 -12.85
C GLY A 164 10.34 14.40 -11.47
N GLY A 165 9.83 15.61 -11.29
CA GLY A 165 9.82 16.33 -10.03
C GLY A 165 8.63 15.95 -9.13
N THR A 166 8.46 16.75 -8.08
CA THR A 166 7.32 16.65 -7.16
C THR A 166 6.25 17.69 -7.52
N ILE A 167 5.00 17.39 -7.16
CA ILE A 167 3.91 18.36 -7.28
C ILE A 167 4.05 19.36 -6.13
N SER A 168 4.17 20.64 -6.44
CA SER A 168 4.22 21.67 -5.42
C SER A 168 2.83 21.99 -4.86
N MET A 169 2.81 22.53 -3.63
CA MET A 169 1.57 23.03 -3.05
C MET A 169 0.92 24.10 -3.95
N GLY A 170 1.73 24.98 -4.58
CA GLY A 170 1.24 25.98 -5.51
C GLY A 170 0.57 25.40 -6.76
N ALA A 171 1.02 24.24 -7.27
CA ALA A 171 0.35 23.55 -8.38
C ALA A 171 -1.02 23.02 -7.95
N ILE A 172 -1.12 22.44 -6.75
CA ILE A 172 -2.39 21.94 -6.17
C ILE A 172 -3.36 23.11 -5.97
N GLU A 173 -2.91 24.22 -5.36
CA GLU A 173 -3.75 25.39 -5.09
C GLU A 173 -4.26 26.03 -6.39
N ARG A 174 -3.43 26.11 -7.42
CA ARG A 174 -3.85 26.58 -8.76
C ARG A 174 -4.92 25.67 -9.36
N ALA A 175 -4.73 24.36 -9.29
CA ALA A 175 -5.71 23.41 -9.80
C ALA A 175 -7.06 23.56 -9.08
N ILE A 176 -7.07 23.67 -7.76
CA ILE A 176 -8.29 23.89 -6.95
C ILE A 176 -8.96 25.23 -7.30
N ALA A 177 -8.18 26.29 -7.55
CA ALA A 177 -8.74 27.60 -7.87
C ALA A 177 -9.30 27.70 -9.29
N THR A 178 -8.92 26.79 -10.19
CA THR A 178 -9.34 26.80 -11.60
C THR A 178 -10.58 25.93 -11.83
N HIS A 179 -10.78 24.95 -11.00
CA HIS A 179 -11.85 23.95 -11.11
C HIS A 179 -12.74 23.93 -9.87
#